data_e17cf9e5f68eb4e47b1403221b4584a1
#
_entry.id   e17cf9e5f68eb4e47b1403221b4584a1
#
_cell.length_a   1.000
_cell.length_b   1.000
_cell.length_c   1.000
_cell.angle_alpha   90.00
_cell.angle_beta   90.00
_cell.angle_gamma   90.00
#
_symmetry.space_group_name_H-M   'P 1'
#
loop_
_entity.id
_entity.type
_entity.pdbx_description
1 polymer ?
#
loop_
_entity_poly.entity_id
_entity_poly.type
_entity_poly.pdbx_seq_one_letter_code
_entity_poly.pdbx_strand_id
1 'polypeptide(L)'
;KLQDNEKMLLLGVFRFAEQKVHQIMTPRNLIQAISYDTPLDQIMTQVSDSRYSRFPVYRNDLDHIIGILHVKDLASQQLLDNDKLFDLRLLMRPAPYIPEHTPLTNMMSAFKRNHVHMVVALDEYGGTAGIVTLEDLVEEIVGEVRDEFDLYSEPVVITSPTTLEPLG
;
A
#
# COMPACT_ATOMS: atom_id res chain seq x y z
N LYS A 1 -3.77 33.02 14.47
CA LYS A 1 -2.68 32.26 15.07
C LYS A 1 -2.85 30.79 14.76
N LEU A 2 -1.90 30.21 14.03
CA LEU A 2 -1.86 28.78 13.76
C LEU A 2 -1.57 28.03 15.07
N GLN A 3 -2.33 27.00 15.33
CA GLN A 3 -2.07 26.09 16.43
C GLN A 3 -0.89 25.16 16.08
N ASP A 4 -0.27 24.55 17.07
CA ASP A 4 0.92 23.73 16.85
C ASP A 4 0.65 22.54 15.91
N ASN A 5 -0.53 21.92 15.97
CA ASN A 5 -0.94 20.84 15.06
C ASN A 5 -1.08 21.33 13.61
N GLU A 6 -1.56 22.55 13.39
CA GLU A 6 -1.67 23.14 12.04
C GLU A 6 -0.28 23.42 11.46
N LYS A 7 0.65 23.90 12.29
CA LYS A 7 2.06 24.09 11.88
C LYS A 7 2.72 22.77 11.50
N MET A 8 2.44 21.71 12.24
CA MET A 8 2.99 20.38 11.97
C MET A 8 2.48 19.81 10.65
N LEU A 9 1.19 19.99 10.35
CA LEU A 9 0.63 19.60 9.06
C LEU A 9 1.27 20.37 7.91
N LEU A 10 1.48 21.68 8.08
CA LEU A 10 2.15 22.51 7.07
C LEU A 10 3.60 22.04 6.84
N LEU A 11 4.35 21.73 7.90
CA LEU A 11 5.70 21.21 7.77
C LEU A 11 5.71 19.86 7.05
N GLY A 12 4.75 18.99 7.34
CA GLY A 12 4.58 17.71 6.64
C GLY A 12 4.32 17.90 5.16
N VAL A 13 3.49 18.87 4.79
CA VAL A 13 3.22 19.23 3.38
C VAL A 13 4.48 19.75 2.71
N PHE A 14 5.26 20.62 3.36
CA PHE A 14 6.51 21.11 2.80
C PHE A 14 7.53 20.00 2.58
N ARG A 15 7.69 19.09 3.52
CA ARG A 15 8.55 17.92 3.33
C ARG A 15 8.09 17.03 2.20
N PHE A 16 6.79 16.76 2.16
CA PHE A 16 6.17 16.01 1.08
C PHE A 16 6.48 16.63 -0.29
N ALA A 17 6.43 17.96 -0.39
CA ALA A 17 6.70 18.67 -1.65
C ALA A 17 8.16 18.52 -2.13
N GLU A 18 9.09 18.23 -1.22
CA GLU A 18 10.51 18.04 -1.54
C GLU A 18 10.90 16.59 -1.80
N GLN A 19 10.03 15.64 -1.46
CA GLN A 19 10.33 14.21 -1.56
C GLN A 19 10.00 13.63 -2.93
N LYS A 20 10.66 12.53 -3.23
CA LYS A 20 10.48 11.74 -4.44
C LYS A 20 10.00 10.33 -4.10
N VAL A 21 9.43 9.65 -5.08
CA VAL A 21 8.84 8.32 -4.94
C VAL A 21 9.79 7.33 -4.28
N HIS A 22 11.05 7.27 -4.71
CA HIS A 22 12.01 6.30 -4.18
C HIS A 22 12.28 6.44 -2.67
N GLN A 23 11.99 7.62 -2.10
CA GLN A 23 12.21 7.87 -0.66
C GLN A 23 11.14 7.24 0.23
N ILE A 24 9.95 6.99 -0.29
CA ILE A 24 8.83 6.45 0.49
C ILE A 24 8.33 5.09 0.00
N MET A 25 8.74 4.64 -1.19
CA MET A 25 8.29 3.38 -1.76
C MET A 25 8.69 2.17 -0.93
N THR A 26 7.90 1.11 -1.03
CA THR A 26 8.34 -0.22 -0.61
C THR A 26 9.34 -0.72 -1.66
N PRO A 27 10.61 -0.92 -1.29
CA PRO A 27 11.62 -1.33 -2.26
C PRO A 27 11.36 -2.73 -2.79
N ARG A 28 11.89 -3.02 -3.98
CA ARG A 28 11.69 -4.27 -4.71
C ARG A 28 11.83 -5.53 -3.86
N ASN A 29 12.85 -5.60 -3.04
CA ASN A 29 13.14 -6.77 -2.20
C ASN A 29 12.13 -7.02 -1.08
N LEU A 30 11.28 -6.05 -0.79
CA LEU A 30 10.25 -6.16 0.24
C LEU A 30 8.83 -6.27 -0.34
N ILE A 31 8.69 -6.24 -1.66
CA ILE A 31 7.37 -6.36 -2.30
C ILE A 31 6.80 -7.76 -2.08
N GLN A 32 5.59 -7.82 -1.56
CA GLN A 32 4.80 -9.05 -1.56
C GLN A 32 3.92 -9.04 -2.82
N ALA A 33 4.25 -9.88 -3.75
CA ALA A 33 3.57 -9.98 -5.03
C ALA A 33 3.09 -11.41 -5.28
N ILE A 34 2.14 -11.54 -6.20
CA ILE A 34 1.55 -12.82 -6.59
C ILE A 34 1.98 -13.12 -8.02
N SER A 35 2.49 -14.34 -8.26
CA SER A 35 2.75 -14.78 -9.62
C SER A 35 1.43 -15.04 -10.35
N TYR A 36 1.36 -14.62 -11.61
CA TYR A 36 0.18 -14.81 -12.45
C TYR A 36 -0.27 -16.29 -12.56
N ASP A 37 0.69 -17.21 -12.51
CA ASP A 37 0.43 -18.64 -12.64
C ASP A 37 0.10 -19.33 -11.31
N THR A 38 -0.03 -18.59 -10.23
CA THR A 38 -0.33 -19.15 -8.90
C THR A 38 -1.79 -19.63 -8.85
N PRO A 39 -2.03 -20.89 -8.45
CA PRO A 39 -3.39 -21.39 -8.26
C PRO A 39 -4.16 -20.65 -7.19
N LEU A 40 -5.49 -20.63 -7.31
CA LEU A 40 -6.37 -19.90 -6.40
C LEU A 40 -6.17 -20.26 -4.92
N ASP A 41 -6.03 -21.54 -4.61
CA ASP A 41 -5.84 -22.02 -3.23
C ASP A 41 -4.55 -21.45 -2.60
N GLN A 42 -3.49 -21.37 -3.38
CA GLN A 42 -2.23 -20.78 -2.93
C GLN A 42 -2.33 -19.25 -2.81
N ILE A 43 -3.04 -18.60 -3.72
CA ILE A 43 -3.32 -17.16 -3.60
C ILE A 43 -4.08 -16.89 -2.30
N MET A 44 -5.10 -17.68 -2.01
CA MET A 44 -5.90 -17.53 -0.81
C MET A 44 -5.06 -17.68 0.47
N THR A 45 -4.16 -18.63 0.50
CA THR A 45 -3.23 -18.81 1.61
C THR A 45 -2.32 -17.60 1.77
N GLN A 46 -1.71 -17.17 0.68
CA GLN A 46 -0.79 -16.03 0.65
C GLN A 46 -1.45 -14.74 1.13
N VAL A 47 -2.69 -14.51 0.70
CA VAL A 47 -3.50 -13.34 1.06
C VAL A 47 -3.93 -13.40 2.52
N SER A 48 -4.36 -14.56 3.01
CA SER A 48 -4.82 -14.71 4.41
C SER A 48 -3.69 -14.59 5.42
N ASP A 49 -2.47 -14.97 5.03
CA ASP A 49 -1.29 -14.83 5.88
C ASP A 49 -0.73 -13.39 5.88
N SER A 50 -1.23 -12.53 5.01
CA SER A 50 -0.79 -11.16 4.85
C SER A 50 -1.81 -10.19 5.42
N ARG A 51 -1.30 -9.02 5.82
CA ARG A 51 -2.15 -7.89 6.26
C ARG A 51 -2.45 -6.90 5.12
N TYR A 52 -1.93 -7.15 3.93
CA TYR A 52 -2.11 -6.22 2.81
C TYR A 52 -3.45 -6.44 2.10
N SER A 53 -4.01 -5.36 1.59
CA SER A 53 -5.28 -5.37 0.85
C SER A 53 -5.09 -5.47 -0.65
N ARG A 54 -3.89 -5.17 -1.14
CA ARG A 54 -3.56 -5.14 -2.57
C ARG A 54 -2.22 -5.79 -2.82
N PHE A 55 -2.15 -6.57 -3.90
CA PHE A 55 -0.96 -7.29 -4.29
C PHE A 55 -0.64 -7.04 -5.75
N PRO A 56 0.59 -6.60 -6.09
CA PRO A 56 1.02 -6.64 -7.48
C PRO A 56 1.00 -8.07 -8.01
N VAL A 57 0.59 -8.22 -9.24
CA VAL A 57 0.63 -9.51 -9.95
C VAL A 57 1.69 -9.42 -11.03
N TYR A 58 2.61 -10.38 -11.06
CA TYR A 58 3.71 -10.38 -12.00
C TYR A 58 3.70 -11.65 -12.87
N ARG A 59 4.31 -11.53 -14.04
CA ARG A 59 4.57 -12.66 -14.95
C ARG A 59 6.07 -12.82 -15.09
N ASN A 60 6.57 -14.03 -14.86
CA ASN A 60 7.97 -14.44 -14.87
C ASN A 60 8.78 -13.83 -13.70
N ASP A 61 8.90 -12.53 -13.61
CA ASP A 61 9.65 -11.84 -12.55
C ASP A 61 9.00 -10.49 -12.17
N LEU A 62 9.54 -9.84 -11.16
CA LEU A 62 9.00 -8.57 -10.66
C LEU A 62 9.18 -7.39 -11.63
N ASP A 63 9.98 -7.52 -12.67
CA ASP A 63 10.08 -6.49 -13.71
C ASP A 63 8.88 -6.50 -14.66
N HIS A 64 8.03 -7.51 -14.56
CA HIS A 64 6.84 -7.66 -15.38
C HIS A 64 5.58 -7.70 -14.52
N ILE A 65 5.30 -6.61 -13.83
CA ILE A 65 4.05 -6.46 -13.10
C ILE A 65 2.95 -6.12 -14.09
N ILE A 66 1.95 -6.99 -14.18
CA ILE A 66 0.88 -6.92 -15.19
C ILE A 66 -0.45 -6.39 -14.65
N GLY A 67 -0.57 -6.26 -13.34
CA GLY A 67 -1.79 -5.76 -12.73
C GLY A 67 -1.70 -5.76 -11.21
N ILE A 68 -2.81 -5.39 -10.59
CA ILE A 68 -2.97 -5.35 -9.14
C ILE A 68 -4.21 -6.16 -8.76
N LEU A 69 -4.04 -7.10 -7.84
CA LEU A 69 -5.13 -7.85 -7.26
C LEU A 69 -5.57 -7.17 -5.95
N HIS A 70 -6.83 -6.81 -5.87
CA HIS A 70 -7.43 -6.37 -4.62
C HIS A 70 -8.10 -7.57 -3.92
N VAL A 71 -7.77 -7.78 -2.65
CA VAL A 71 -8.34 -8.89 -1.84
C VAL A 71 -9.87 -8.89 -1.84
N LYS A 72 -10.46 -7.71 -1.82
CA LYS A 72 -11.91 -7.52 -1.89
C LYS A 72 -12.52 -8.13 -3.16
N ASP A 73 -11.86 -8.00 -4.30
CA ASP A 73 -12.34 -8.56 -5.57
C ASP A 73 -12.28 -10.08 -5.57
N LEU A 74 -11.24 -10.63 -4.95
CA LEU A 74 -11.07 -12.07 -4.79
C LEU A 74 -12.20 -12.67 -3.93
N ALA A 75 -12.52 -12.05 -2.82
CA ALA A 75 -13.59 -12.48 -1.93
C ALA A 75 -14.96 -12.42 -2.62
N SER A 76 -15.21 -11.38 -3.42
CA SER A 76 -16.47 -11.23 -4.15
C SER A 76 -16.67 -12.34 -5.17
N GLN A 77 -15.62 -12.74 -5.85
CA GLN A 77 -15.73 -13.83 -6.83
C GLN A 77 -15.98 -15.18 -6.19
N GLN A 78 -15.37 -15.45 -5.04
CA GLN A 78 -15.62 -16.69 -4.30
C GLN A 78 -17.08 -16.86 -3.87
N LEU A 79 -17.75 -15.75 -3.56
CA LEU A 79 -19.16 -15.76 -3.14
C LEU A 79 -20.13 -15.93 -4.31
N LEU A 80 -19.70 -15.55 -5.51
CA LEU A 80 -20.62 -15.48 -6.67
C LEU A 80 -20.61 -16.74 -7.54
N ASP A 81 -19.57 -17.56 -7.49
CA ASP A 81 -19.46 -18.66 -8.46
C ASP A 81 -18.55 -19.80 -8.00
N ASN A 82 -19.16 -20.84 -7.43
CA ASN A 82 -18.44 -22.07 -7.08
C ASN A 82 -18.05 -22.95 -8.29
N ASP A 83 -18.59 -22.65 -9.47
CA ASP A 83 -18.47 -23.54 -10.66
C ASP A 83 -17.69 -22.92 -11.83
N LYS A 84 -17.28 -21.66 -11.76
CA LYS A 84 -16.49 -21.06 -12.85
C LYS A 84 -15.00 -21.19 -12.61
N LEU A 85 -14.30 -21.51 -13.67
CA LEU A 85 -12.83 -21.51 -13.68
C LEU A 85 -12.32 -20.13 -13.25
N PHE A 86 -11.51 -20.12 -12.21
CA PHE A 86 -10.85 -18.92 -11.75
C PHE A 86 -9.95 -18.34 -12.83
N ASP A 87 -10.14 -17.08 -13.17
CA ASP A 87 -9.29 -16.34 -14.10
C ASP A 87 -8.83 -15.04 -13.44
N LEU A 88 -7.57 -15.01 -13.05
CA LEU A 88 -6.95 -13.86 -12.40
C LEU A 88 -7.01 -12.60 -13.26
N ARG A 89 -7.01 -12.75 -14.60
CA ARG A 89 -7.10 -11.61 -15.53
C ARG A 89 -8.37 -10.78 -15.34
N LEU A 90 -9.47 -11.44 -14.99
CA LEU A 90 -10.77 -10.77 -14.81
C LEU A 90 -10.80 -9.96 -13.51
N LEU A 91 -9.94 -10.28 -12.55
CA LEU A 91 -9.88 -9.62 -11.26
C LEU A 91 -8.83 -8.53 -11.17
N MET A 92 -7.79 -8.62 -12.00
CA MET A 92 -6.71 -7.63 -11.97
C MET A 92 -7.18 -6.26 -12.40
N ARG A 93 -6.73 -5.26 -11.65
CA ARG A 93 -6.87 -3.85 -12.01
C ARG A 93 -5.57 -3.36 -12.65
N PRO A 94 -5.62 -2.28 -13.46
CA PRO A 94 -4.39 -1.72 -14.05
C PRO A 94 -3.38 -1.33 -13.00
N ALA A 95 -2.09 -1.55 -13.32
CA ALA A 95 -0.96 -1.12 -12.52
C ALA A 95 -0.26 0.03 -13.24
N PRO A 96 -0.51 1.29 -12.84
CA PRO A 96 0.20 2.43 -13.43
C PRO A 96 1.67 2.39 -13.04
N TYR A 97 2.52 2.83 -13.97
CA TYR A 97 3.96 2.92 -13.77
C TYR A 97 4.38 4.37 -13.67
N ILE A 98 5.38 4.64 -12.82
CA ILE A 98 5.92 5.97 -12.63
C ILE A 98 7.43 5.85 -12.38
N PRO A 99 8.28 6.76 -12.92
CA PRO A 99 9.70 6.76 -12.59
C PRO A 99 9.92 6.96 -11.08
N GLU A 100 10.89 6.26 -10.51
CA GLU A 100 11.18 6.32 -9.07
C GLU A 100 11.63 7.71 -8.58
N HIS A 101 12.14 8.55 -9.47
CA HIS A 101 12.56 9.92 -9.16
C HIS A 101 11.45 10.96 -9.32
N THR A 102 10.23 10.53 -9.57
CA THR A 102 9.07 11.44 -9.66
C THR A 102 8.81 12.12 -8.33
N PRO A 103 8.59 13.45 -8.31
CA PRO A 103 8.15 14.14 -7.11
C PRO A 103 6.83 13.58 -6.58
N LEU A 104 6.69 13.51 -5.25
CA LEU A 104 5.48 12.96 -4.63
C LEU A 104 4.21 13.76 -4.99
N THR A 105 4.34 15.06 -5.22
CA THR A 105 3.22 15.90 -5.66
C THR A 105 2.68 15.48 -7.02
N ASN A 106 3.55 15.08 -7.95
CA ASN A 106 3.14 14.55 -9.25
C ASN A 106 2.50 13.18 -9.12
N MET A 107 3.00 12.35 -8.23
CA MET A 107 2.43 11.04 -7.98
C MET A 107 1.03 11.14 -7.37
N MET A 108 0.81 12.08 -6.45
CA MET A 108 -0.52 12.34 -5.90
C MET A 108 -1.52 12.68 -7.00
N SER A 109 -1.12 13.49 -7.97
CA SER A 109 -1.96 13.80 -9.14
C SER A 109 -2.26 12.57 -9.98
N ALA A 110 -1.30 11.65 -10.11
CA ALA A 110 -1.49 10.39 -10.83
C ALA A 110 -2.50 9.46 -10.13
N PHE A 111 -2.43 9.35 -8.81
CA PHE A 111 -3.43 8.60 -8.03
C PHE A 111 -4.84 9.16 -8.24
N LYS A 112 -4.99 10.47 -8.15
CA LYS A 112 -6.27 11.14 -8.29
C LYS A 112 -6.84 10.96 -9.70
N ARG A 113 -6.01 11.10 -10.73
CA ARG A 113 -6.43 11.02 -12.13
C ARG A 113 -6.83 9.60 -12.54
N ASN A 114 -6.11 8.60 -12.07
CA ASN A 114 -6.32 7.22 -12.48
C ASN A 114 -7.25 6.44 -11.53
N HIS A 115 -7.70 7.04 -10.43
CA HIS A 115 -8.53 6.38 -9.42
C HIS A 115 -7.93 5.07 -8.91
N VAL A 116 -6.61 5.03 -8.74
CA VAL A 116 -5.87 3.86 -8.27
C VAL A 116 -5.29 4.11 -6.89
N HIS A 117 -4.99 3.04 -6.17
CA HIS A 117 -4.42 3.10 -4.83
C HIS A 117 -2.97 2.60 -4.76
N MET A 118 -2.45 2.11 -5.84
CA MET A 118 -1.08 1.59 -5.92
C MET A 118 -0.47 1.91 -7.28
N VAL A 119 0.79 2.32 -7.29
CA VAL A 119 1.59 2.52 -8.51
C VAL A 119 2.90 1.75 -8.39
N VAL A 120 3.46 1.38 -9.53
CA VAL A 120 4.75 0.72 -9.65
C VAL A 120 5.81 1.74 -9.99
N ALA A 121 6.86 1.83 -9.19
CA ALA A 121 7.99 2.70 -9.44
C ALA A 121 9.03 1.98 -10.30
N LEU A 122 9.47 2.64 -11.37
CA LEU A 122 10.46 2.11 -12.30
C LEU A 122 11.82 2.76 -12.10
N ASP A 123 12.86 1.96 -12.25
CA ASP A 123 14.24 2.43 -12.30
C ASP A 123 14.62 2.94 -13.70
N GLU A 124 15.87 3.35 -13.89
CA GLU A 124 16.39 3.90 -15.16
C GLU A 124 16.37 2.89 -16.30
N TYR A 125 16.35 1.61 -15.99
CA TYR A 125 16.37 0.51 -16.96
C TYR A 125 14.97 -0.02 -17.29
N GLY A 126 13.94 0.58 -16.70
CA GLY A 126 12.56 0.13 -16.86
C GLY A 126 12.18 -1.06 -15.98
N GLY A 127 13.07 -1.48 -15.06
CA GLY A 127 12.78 -2.50 -14.07
C GLY A 127 11.99 -1.95 -12.90
N THR A 128 11.37 -2.83 -12.15
CA THR A 128 10.63 -2.46 -10.94
C THR A 128 11.59 -2.08 -9.82
N ALA A 129 11.57 -0.83 -9.40
CA ALA A 129 12.32 -0.33 -8.25
C ALA A 129 11.55 -0.53 -6.93
N GLY A 130 10.24 -0.38 -6.98
CA GLY A 130 9.39 -0.50 -5.80
C GLY A 130 7.92 -0.31 -6.12
N ILE A 131 7.10 -0.25 -5.08
CA ILE A 131 5.68 0.09 -5.18
C ILE A 131 5.33 1.17 -4.17
N VAL A 132 4.35 1.99 -4.49
CA VAL A 132 3.84 3.02 -3.59
C VAL A 132 2.32 2.94 -3.56
N THR A 133 1.76 3.02 -2.36
CA THR A 133 0.31 3.08 -2.15
C THR A 133 -0.12 4.50 -1.79
N LEU A 134 -1.41 4.78 -1.97
CA LEU A 134 -2.00 6.05 -1.53
C LEU A 134 -1.85 6.20 -0.01
N GLU A 135 -1.96 5.11 0.73
CA GLU A 135 -1.77 5.09 2.18
C GLU A 135 -0.35 5.51 2.57
N ASP A 136 0.67 5.12 1.80
CA ASP A 136 2.06 5.55 2.03
C ASP A 136 2.21 7.07 1.90
N LEU A 137 1.53 7.68 0.93
CA LEU A 137 1.52 9.13 0.75
C LEU A 137 0.89 9.84 1.93
N VAL A 138 -0.28 9.38 2.35
CA VAL A 138 -1.01 9.96 3.47
C VAL A 138 -0.19 9.85 4.75
N GLU A 139 0.43 8.71 5.00
CA GLU A 139 1.30 8.47 6.15
C GLU A 139 2.48 9.45 6.17
N GLU A 140 3.07 9.76 5.03
CA GLU A 140 4.19 10.69 4.95
C GLU A 140 3.80 12.11 5.36
N ILE A 141 2.58 12.54 5.06
CA ILE A 141 2.09 13.87 5.44
C ILE A 141 1.67 13.89 6.92
N VAL A 142 0.97 12.86 7.38
CA VAL A 142 0.30 12.81 8.68
C VAL A 142 1.17 12.14 9.74
N GLY A 143 2.08 11.24 9.36
CA GLY A 143 2.86 10.42 10.27
C GLY A 143 3.63 11.21 11.32
N GLU A 144 4.25 12.33 10.94
CA GLU A 144 4.97 13.19 11.88
C GLU A 144 4.05 13.89 12.88
N VAL A 145 2.86 14.24 12.45
CA VAL A 145 1.85 14.83 13.35
C VAL A 145 1.46 13.81 14.42
N ARG A 146 1.35 12.54 14.05
CA ARG A 146 1.10 11.45 15.01
C ARG A 146 2.25 11.25 15.97
N ASP A 147 3.47 11.20 15.47
CA ASP A 147 4.65 10.96 16.30
C ASP A 147 4.85 12.05 17.35
N GLU A 148 4.55 13.30 17.02
CA GLU A 148 4.61 14.38 17.99
C GLU A 148 3.42 14.38 18.97
N PHE A 149 2.25 13.97 18.53
CA PHE A 149 1.13 13.74 19.45
C PHE A 149 1.42 12.58 20.40
N ASP A 150 2.06 11.54 19.94
CA ASP A 150 2.44 10.39 20.77
C ASP A 150 3.50 10.74 21.81
N LEU A 151 4.34 11.73 21.55
CA LEU A 151 5.31 12.24 22.52
C LEU A 151 4.66 13.05 23.66
N TYR A 152 3.52 13.63 23.41
CA TYR A 152 2.79 14.46 24.36
C TYR A 152 1.57 13.79 24.99
N SER A 153 1.08 12.74 24.38
CA SER A 153 0.05 11.91 24.98
C SER A 153 0.71 10.83 25.82
N GLU A 154 0.36 10.79 27.11
CA GLU A 154 0.68 9.63 27.91
C GLU A 154 0.20 8.38 27.18
N PRO A 155 1.02 7.33 27.11
CA PRO A 155 0.58 6.11 26.47
C PRO A 155 -0.70 5.66 27.16
N VAL A 156 -1.79 5.72 26.45
CA VAL A 156 -3.00 5.04 26.88
C VAL A 156 -2.65 3.57 26.90
N VAL A 157 -2.34 3.10 28.09
CA VAL A 157 -2.22 1.67 28.31
C VAL A 157 -3.62 1.11 28.10
N ILE A 158 -3.89 0.67 26.90
CA ILE A 158 -5.05 -0.17 26.67
C ILE A 158 -4.72 -1.47 27.37
N THR A 159 -5.09 -1.53 28.63
CA THR A 159 -5.20 -2.81 29.30
C THR A 159 -6.25 -3.59 28.54
N SER A 160 -5.80 -4.55 27.77
CA SER A 160 -6.72 -5.45 27.14
C SER A 160 -7.58 -6.11 28.23
N PRO A 161 -8.86 -6.35 27.96
CA PRO A 161 -9.74 -7.00 28.95
C PRO A 161 -9.19 -8.32 29.48
N THR A 162 -8.31 -8.95 28.73
CA THR A 162 -7.65 -10.18 29.11
C THR A 162 -6.63 -10.02 30.25
N THR A 163 -6.15 -8.82 30.49
CA THR A 163 -5.23 -8.59 31.62
C THR A 163 -5.96 -8.39 32.94
N LEU A 164 -7.27 -8.30 32.91
CA LEU A 164 -8.09 -8.13 34.09
C LEU A 164 -8.52 -9.44 34.72
N GLU A 165 -8.11 -10.52 34.10
CA GLU A 165 -8.62 -11.74 34.41
C GLU A 165 -8.21 -12.45 35.62
N PRO A 166 -7.04 -12.40 36.09
CA PRO A 166 -6.72 -13.31 37.16
C PRO A 166 -7.11 -12.78 38.52
N LEU A 167 -8.34 -12.50 38.61
CA LEU A 167 -8.88 -12.16 39.87
C LEU A 167 -9.57 -13.36 40.52
N GLY A 168 -9.18 -14.47 40.07
CA GLY A 168 -9.63 -15.70 40.67
C GLY A 168 -9.09 -15.96 42.06
#